data_3385e7f13fef62695df68e6fdac02ed0
#
_entry.id   3385e7f13fef62695df68e6fdac02ed0
#
_cell.length_a   1.000
_cell.length_b   1.000
_cell.length_c   1.000
_cell.angle_alpha   90.00
_cell.angle_beta   90.00
_cell.angle_gamma   90.00
#
_symmetry.space_group_name_H-M   'P 1'
#
loop_
_entity.id
_entity.type
_entity.pdbx_description
1 polymer ?
#
loop_
_entity_poly.entity_id
_entity_poly.type
_entity_poly.pdbx_seq_one_letter_code
_entity_poly.pdbx_strand_id
1 'polypeptide(L)'
;MTAEMNKIPEAILSLEHASNDRWNRGDYHGFLESYTKDVTYFDPLTERLLVGRQAVEEHFEKFYKGVDVARSEYLNEHVILSEGRDLAVLSYNLRNYVVDEKHAEKRSAAWNSSEVYRLLDGRWRILHSHWSLTRHPAIVAKRAV
;
A
#
# COMPACT_ATOMS: atom_id res chain seq x y z
N MET A 1 26.56 -8.37 -1.17
CA MET A 1 25.45 -7.99 -2.07
C MET A 1 25.97 -7.07 -3.17
N THR A 2 25.69 -7.38 -4.41
CA THR A 2 26.15 -6.53 -5.54
C THR A 2 25.31 -5.25 -5.63
N ALA A 3 25.84 -4.21 -6.25
CA ALA A 3 25.12 -2.96 -6.48
C ALA A 3 23.82 -3.18 -7.25
N GLU A 4 23.76 -4.14 -8.16
CA GLU A 4 22.56 -4.50 -8.90
C GLU A 4 21.47 -5.11 -8.03
N MET A 5 21.85 -5.93 -7.04
CA MET A 5 20.89 -6.53 -6.11
C MET A 5 20.20 -5.50 -5.23
N ASN A 6 20.86 -4.37 -4.92
CA ASN A 6 20.28 -3.29 -4.13
C ASN A 6 19.37 -2.38 -4.96
N LYS A 7 19.54 -2.34 -6.27
CA LYS A 7 18.76 -1.46 -7.16
C LYS A 7 17.29 -1.85 -7.25
N ILE A 8 16.97 -3.15 -7.20
CA ILE A 8 15.59 -3.61 -7.30
C ILE A 8 14.77 -3.20 -6.07
N PRO A 9 15.20 -3.47 -4.84
CA PRO A 9 14.48 -2.97 -3.67
C PRO A 9 14.31 -1.45 -3.68
N GLU A 10 15.34 -0.69 -4.04
CA GLU A 10 15.25 0.77 -4.13
C GLU A 10 14.23 1.23 -5.17
N ALA A 11 14.19 0.57 -6.32
CA ALA A 11 13.23 0.88 -7.39
C ALA A 11 11.79 0.63 -6.92
N ILE A 12 11.56 -0.48 -6.23
CA ILE A 12 10.24 -0.85 -5.69
C ILE A 12 9.80 0.16 -4.63
N LEU A 13 10.68 0.53 -3.71
CA LEU A 13 10.38 1.54 -2.69
C LEU A 13 10.07 2.89 -3.33
N SER A 14 10.80 3.30 -4.36
CA SER A 14 10.54 4.54 -5.07
C SER A 14 9.16 4.55 -5.74
N LEU A 15 8.76 3.44 -6.36
CA LEU A 15 7.44 3.30 -6.97
C LEU A 15 6.34 3.38 -5.93
N GLU A 16 6.50 2.69 -4.81
CA GLU A 16 5.53 2.69 -3.72
C GLU A 16 5.37 4.08 -3.10
N HIS A 17 6.49 4.75 -2.80
CA HIS A 17 6.47 6.10 -2.25
C HIS A 17 5.81 7.09 -3.21
N ALA A 18 6.09 6.99 -4.51
CA ALA A 18 5.46 7.85 -5.52
C ALA A 18 3.94 7.66 -5.57
N SER A 19 3.48 6.41 -5.48
CA SER A 19 2.04 6.09 -5.46
C SER A 19 1.37 6.62 -4.18
N ASN A 20 2.03 6.48 -3.02
CA ASN A 20 1.54 7.05 -1.77
C ASN A 20 1.50 8.58 -1.80
N ASP A 21 2.48 9.23 -2.40
CA ASP A 21 2.50 10.69 -2.53
C ASP A 21 1.30 11.19 -3.34
N ARG A 22 0.97 10.50 -4.42
CA ARG A 22 -0.24 10.82 -5.21
C ARG A 22 -1.51 10.56 -4.41
N TRP A 23 -1.57 9.43 -3.72
CA TRP A 23 -2.70 9.09 -2.84
C TRP A 23 -2.94 10.20 -1.81
N ASN A 24 -1.88 10.68 -1.18
CA ASN A 24 -1.95 11.69 -0.14
C ASN A 24 -2.52 13.04 -0.66
N ARG A 25 -2.37 13.30 -1.96
CA ARG A 25 -2.93 14.48 -2.62
C ARG A 25 -4.34 14.25 -3.19
N GLY A 26 -4.95 13.10 -2.90
CA GLY A 26 -6.26 12.75 -3.40
C GLY A 26 -6.28 12.09 -4.78
N ASP A 27 -5.13 11.68 -5.29
CA ASP A 27 -4.99 11.03 -6.59
C ASP A 27 -4.70 9.54 -6.44
N TYR A 28 -5.73 8.72 -6.35
CA TYR A 28 -5.58 7.28 -6.23
C TYR A 28 -5.14 6.59 -7.54
N HIS A 29 -5.08 7.31 -8.66
CA HIS A 29 -4.61 6.76 -9.93
C HIS A 29 -3.14 6.35 -9.90
N GLY A 30 -2.35 6.88 -8.96
CA GLY A 30 -0.97 6.45 -8.76
C GLY A 30 -0.87 4.96 -8.51
N PHE A 31 -1.70 4.43 -7.62
CA PHE A 31 -1.78 3.00 -7.36
C PHE A 31 -2.43 2.25 -8.53
N LEU A 32 -3.52 2.75 -9.08
CA LEU A 32 -4.19 2.09 -10.20
C LEU A 32 -3.28 1.89 -11.40
N GLU A 33 -2.44 2.88 -11.72
CA GLU A 33 -1.47 2.79 -12.81
C GLU A 33 -0.36 1.76 -12.52
N SER A 34 -0.08 1.51 -11.25
CA SER A 34 0.90 0.51 -10.81
C SER A 34 0.34 -0.91 -10.81
N TYR A 35 -0.97 -1.09 -10.77
CA TYR A 35 -1.61 -2.40 -10.70
C TYR A 35 -1.64 -3.09 -12.05
N THR A 36 -1.50 -4.43 -12.03
CA THR A 36 -1.84 -5.24 -13.21
C THR A 36 -3.34 -5.22 -13.42
N LYS A 37 -3.78 -5.56 -14.63
CA LYS A 37 -5.21 -5.61 -14.96
C LYS A 37 -5.98 -6.58 -14.05
N ASP A 38 -5.35 -7.67 -13.65
CA ASP A 38 -5.92 -8.75 -12.84
C ASP A 38 -5.52 -8.69 -11.37
N VAL A 39 -5.08 -7.53 -10.89
CA VAL A 39 -4.68 -7.32 -9.48
C VAL A 39 -5.75 -7.84 -8.52
N THR A 40 -5.29 -8.37 -7.39
CA THR A 40 -6.17 -8.71 -6.27
C THR A 40 -5.90 -7.77 -5.09
N TYR A 41 -6.95 -7.47 -4.31
CA TYR A 41 -6.87 -6.37 -3.36
C TYR A 41 -7.74 -6.62 -2.12
N PHE A 42 -7.17 -6.32 -0.96
CA PHE A 42 -7.88 -6.23 0.33
C PHE A 42 -7.54 -4.92 1.03
N ASP A 43 -8.50 -4.35 1.74
CA ASP A 43 -8.27 -3.32 2.75
C ASP A 43 -9.35 -3.41 3.84
N PRO A 44 -9.33 -2.56 4.88
CA PRO A 44 -10.30 -2.66 5.98
C PRO A 44 -11.76 -2.46 5.57
N LEU A 45 -12.02 -1.92 4.38
CA LEU A 45 -13.37 -1.64 3.89
C LEU A 45 -13.86 -2.65 2.84
N THR A 46 -13.01 -3.61 2.44
CA THR A 46 -13.43 -4.68 1.53
C THR A 46 -14.14 -5.79 2.32
N GLU A 47 -15.29 -6.24 1.83
CA GLU A 47 -16.01 -7.38 2.40
C GLU A 47 -15.53 -8.70 1.82
N ARG A 48 -14.85 -8.65 0.68
CA ARG A 48 -14.34 -9.81 -0.04
C ARG A 48 -13.12 -9.42 -0.85
N LEU A 49 -12.40 -10.40 -1.35
CA LEU A 49 -11.29 -10.16 -2.26
C LEU A 49 -11.80 -9.44 -3.53
N LEU A 50 -11.24 -8.29 -3.82
CA LEU A 50 -11.48 -7.63 -5.10
C LEU A 50 -10.54 -8.23 -6.14
N VAL A 51 -11.07 -8.54 -7.31
CA VAL A 51 -10.33 -9.10 -8.44
C VAL A 51 -10.47 -8.17 -9.62
N GLY A 52 -9.34 -7.67 -10.13
CA GLY A 52 -9.30 -6.79 -11.28
C GLY A 52 -9.17 -5.32 -10.92
N ARG A 53 -8.40 -4.61 -11.73
CA ARG A 53 -8.12 -3.18 -11.52
C ARG A 53 -9.40 -2.34 -11.53
N GLN A 54 -10.38 -2.68 -12.37
CA GLN A 54 -11.65 -1.95 -12.42
C GLN A 54 -12.41 -2.06 -11.10
N ALA A 55 -12.45 -3.24 -10.49
CA ALA A 55 -13.12 -3.41 -9.20
C ALA A 55 -12.45 -2.57 -8.10
N VAL A 56 -11.12 -2.49 -8.12
CA VAL A 56 -10.37 -1.67 -7.19
C VAL A 56 -10.64 -0.18 -7.43
N GLU A 57 -10.69 0.25 -8.68
CA GLU A 57 -11.02 1.65 -9.01
C GLU A 57 -12.40 2.05 -8.49
N GLU A 58 -13.40 1.22 -8.68
CA GLU A 58 -14.76 1.46 -8.17
C GLU A 58 -14.75 1.57 -6.63
N HIS A 59 -13.99 0.71 -5.98
CA HIS A 59 -13.82 0.73 -4.52
C HIS A 59 -13.15 2.03 -4.04
N PHE A 60 -12.09 2.45 -4.73
CA PHE A 60 -11.40 3.71 -4.40
C PHE A 60 -12.32 4.91 -4.59
N GLU A 61 -13.07 4.94 -5.68
CA GLU A 61 -14.02 6.02 -5.94
C GLU A 61 -15.10 6.11 -4.85
N LYS A 62 -15.56 4.96 -4.38
CA LYS A 62 -16.59 4.90 -3.34
C LYS A 62 -16.10 5.34 -1.97
N PHE A 63 -14.89 4.91 -1.57
CA PHE A 63 -14.44 5.05 -0.18
C PHE A 63 -13.28 6.02 0.04
N TYR A 64 -12.52 6.33 -0.99
CA TYR A 64 -11.26 7.09 -0.83
C TYR A 64 -11.19 8.36 -1.68
N LYS A 65 -12.27 8.77 -2.27
CA LYS A 65 -12.33 10.02 -3.00
C LYS A 65 -12.10 11.18 -2.04
N GLY A 66 -11.20 12.09 -2.41
CA GLY A 66 -10.94 13.28 -1.60
C GLY A 66 -10.01 13.06 -0.40
N VAL A 67 -9.27 11.97 -0.38
CA VAL A 67 -8.23 11.76 0.64
C VAL A 67 -7.24 12.91 0.61
N ASP A 68 -6.90 13.42 1.78
CA ASP A 68 -5.93 14.50 1.96
C ASP A 68 -5.07 14.17 3.18
N VAL A 69 -3.85 13.73 2.93
CA VAL A 69 -2.88 13.35 3.96
C VAL A 69 -1.71 14.31 3.89
N ALA A 70 -1.41 14.96 5.00
CA ALA A 70 -0.34 15.96 5.05
C ALA A 70 1.06 15.33 4.96
N ARG A 71 1.25 14.18 5.61
CA ARG A 71 2.56 13.53 5.67
C ARG A 71 2.40 12.04 5.94
N SER A 72 3.26 11.24 5.33
CA SER A 72 3.40 9.81 5.61
C SER A 72 4.77 9.51 6.19
N GLU A 73 4.80 8.61 7.17
CA GLU A 73 6.02 8.08 7.75
C GLU A 73 6.09 6.59 7.44
N TYR A 74 7.19 6.18 6.79
CA TYR A 74 7.42 4.78 6.39
C TYR A 74 8.30 4.10 7.42
N LEU A 75 7.85 2.94 7.91
CA LEU A 75 8.53 2.19 8.97
C LEU A 75 8.67 0.73 8.55
N ASN A 76 9.77 0.12 8.94
CA ASN A 76 9.99 -1.33 8.77
C ASN A 76 9.89 -1.80 7.32
N GLU A 77 10.33 -1.00 6.38
CA GLU A 77 10.28 -1.36 4.96
C GLU A 77 11.18 -2.56 4.68
N HIS A 78 10.62 -3.60 4.08
CA HIS A 78 11.32 -4.84 3.81
C HIS A 78 10.89 -5.41 2.46
N VAL A 79 11.86 -5.74 1.62
CA VAL A 79 11.63 -6.31 0.30
C VAL A 79 12.20 -7.73 0.27
N ILE A 80 11.35 -8.71 -0.04
CA ILE A 80 11.76 -10.07 -0.33
C ILE A 80 11.76 -10.21 -1.84
N LEU A 81 12.89 -10.63 -2.40
CA LEU A 81 13.07 -10.76 -3.84
C LEU A 81 13.21 -12.23 -4.21
N SER A 82 12.51 -12.70 -5.25
CA SER A 82 12.64 -14.04 -5.77
C SER A 82 14.04 -14.29 -6.36
N GLU A 83 14.45 -15.55 -6.42
CA GLU A 83 15.74 -15.93 -7.04
C GLU A 83 15.82 -15.47 -8.49
N GLY A 84 14.70 -15.54 -9.22
CA GLY A 84 14.63 -15.07 -10.61
C GLY A 84 14.60 -13.57 -10.77
N ARG A 85 14.52 -12.80 -9.66
CA ARG A 85 14.49 -11.35 -9.63
C ARG A 85 13.35 -10.71 -10.44
N ASP A 86 12.26 -11.44 -10.59
CA ASP A 86 11.08 -10.99 -11.34
C ASP A 86 9.83 -10.87 -10.48
N LEU A 87 9.95 -11.25 -9.19
CA LEU A 87 8.87 -11.16 -8.22
C LEU A 87 9.42 -10.64 -6.89
N ALA A 88 8.72 -9.71 -6.29
CA ALA A 88 9.11 -9.15 -4.99
C ALA A 88 7.89 -8.93 -4.12
N VAL A 89 8.08 -9.10 -2.80
CA VAL A 89 7.07 -8.74 -1.81
C VAL A 89 7.64 -7.61 -0.98
N LEU A 90 6.95 -6.48 -0.99
CA LEU A 90 7.24 -5.33 -0.14
C LEU A 90 6.27 -5.34 1.03
N SER A 91 6.79 -5.34 2.24
CA SER A 91 5.99 -5.20 3.45
C SER A 91 6.52 -4.02 4.27
N TYR A 92 5.62 -3.22 4.81
CA TYR A 92 6.00 -2.08 5.63
C TYR A 92 4.83 -1.60 6.49
N ASN A 93 5.16 -0.74 7.43
CA ASN A 93 4.17 0.01 8.20
C ASN A 93 4.14 1.45 7.71
N LEU A 94 2.94 2.03 7.70
CA LEU A 94 2.73 3.40 7.26
C LEU A 94 1.93 4.15 8.32
N ARG A 95 2.40 5.31 8.71
CA ARG A 95 1.64 6.22 9.57
C ARG A 95 1.31 7.47 8.77
N ASN A 96 0.04 7.81 8.72
CA ASN A 96 -0.43 9.01 8.05
C ASN A 96 -0.76 10.09 9.07
N TYR A 97 -0.45 11.32 8.71
CA TYR A 97 -0.70 12.50 9.53
C TYR A 97 -1.55 13.50 8.75
N VAL A 98 -2.52 14.08 9.43
CA VAL A 98 -3.36 15.15 8.89
C VAL A 98 -3.13 16.40 9.73
N VAL A 99 -3.47 17.55 9.15
CA VAL A 99 -3.40 18.83 9.85
C VAL A 99 -4.82 19.18 10.29
N ASP A 100 -5.00 19.46 11.56
CA ASP A 100 -6.29 19.83 12.13
C ASP A 100 -6.60 21.32 11.91
N GLU A 101 -7.77 21.78 12.41
CA GLU A 101 -8.22 23.17 12.27
C GLU A 101 -7.27 24.17 12.93
N LYS A 102 -6.49 23.73 13.91
CA LYS A 102 -5.49 24.55 14.62
C LYS A 102 -4.11 24.51 13.97
N HIS A 103 -4.01 23.94 12.76
CA HIS A 103 -2.75 23.71 12.04
C HIS A 103 -1.76 22.79 12.80
N ALA A 104 -2.26 21.99 13.74
CA ALA A 104 -1.47 20.97 14.44
C ALA A 104 -1.53 19.63 13.70
N GLU A 105 -0.39 18.97 13.57
CA GLU A 105 -0.28 17.66 12.95
C GLU A 105 -0.78 16.58 13.91
N LYS A 106 -1.60 15.66 13.40
CA LYS A 106 -2.19 14.58 14.19
C LYS A 106 -2.19 13.29 13.36
N ARG A 107 -1.89 12.18 14.00
CA ARG A 107 -1.93 10.87 13.34
C ARG A 107 -3.37 10.49 13.01
N SER A 108 -3.66 10.22 11.74
CA SER A 108 -5.00 9.83 11.30
C SER A 108 -5.17 8.32 11.21
N ALA A 109 -4.15 7.61 10.71
CA ALA A 109 -4.21 6.18 10.53
C ALA A 109 -2.82 5.57 10.63
N ALA A 110 -2.77 4.30 11.02
CA ALA A 110 -1.56 3.49 11.01
C ALA A 110 -1.87 2.16 10.32
N TRP A 111 -1.05 1.81 9.35
CA TRP A 111 -1.31 0.74 8.40
C TRP A 111 -0.24 -0.34 8.43
N ASN A 112 -0.67 -1.57 8.14
CA ASN A 112 0.19 -2.65 7.67
C ASN A 112 -0.04 -2.78 6.17
N SER A 113 1.02 -2.90 5.40
CA SER A 113 0.92 -3.06 3.94
C SER A 113 1.77 -4.22 3.47
N SER A 114 1.23 -5.01 2.55
CA SER A 114 1.97 -6.00 1.78
C SER A 114 1.59 -5.83 0.31
N GLU A 115 2.61 -5.58 -0.52
CA GLU A 115 2.47 -5.39 -1.94
C GLU A 115 3.29 -6.44 -2.67
N VAL A 116 2.65 -7.17 -3.59
CA VAL A 116 3.36 -8.14 -4.43
C VAL A 116 3.63 -7.50 -5.78
N TYR A 117 4.90 -7.30 -6.09
CA TYR A 117 5.36 -6.70 -7.33
C TYR A 117 5.89 -7.78 -8.28
N ARG A 118 5.65 -7.61 -9.55
CA ARG A 118 6.18 -8.47 -10.61
C ARG A 118 6.77 -7.63 -11.73
N LEU A 119 7.90 -8.10 -12.26
CA LEU A 119 8.55 -7.47 -13.42
C LEU A 119 7.88 -7.98 -14.69
N LEU A 120 7.21 -7.08 -15.41
CA LEU A 120 6.48 -7.38 -16.65
C LEU A 120 6.93 -6.38 -17.72
N ASP A 121 7.50 -6.89 -18.80
CA ASP A 121 7.96 -6.06 -19.93
C ASP A 121 8.87 -4.91 -19.48
N GLY A 122 9.80 -5.20 -18.56
CA GLY A 122 10.74 -4.23 -18.03
C GLY A 122 10.20 -3.27 -16.98
N ARG A 123 8.95 -3.45 -16.53
CA ARG A 123 8.31 -2.58 -15.53
C ARG A 123 7.82 -3.38 -14.35
N TRP A 124 8.05 -2.86 -13.14
CA TRP A 124 7.51 -3.43 -11.92
C TRP A 124 6.06 -3.02 -11.75
N ARG A 125 5.17 -4.02 -11.56
CA ARG A 125 3.74 -3.80 -11.37
C ARG A 125 3.24 -4.58 -10.17
N ILE A 126 2.18 -4.11 -9.55
CA ILE A 126 1.58 -4.75 -8.37
C ILE A 126 0.53 -5.75 -8.82
N LEU A 127 0.70 -7.02 -8.42
CA LEU A 127 -0.27 -8.10 -8.66
C LEU A 127 -1.27 -8.24 -7.53
N HIS A 128 -0.86 -7.91 -6.31
CA HIS A 128 -1.66 -8.06 -5.10
C HIS A 128 -1.30 -6.99 -4.10
N SER A 129 -2.30 -6.46 -3.45
CA SER A 129 -2.14 -5.42 -2.45
C SER A 129 -3.03 -5.73 -1.25
N HIS A 130 -2.48 -5.67 -0.07
CA HIS A 130 -3.21 -5.92 1.17
C HIS A 130 -2.87 -4.84 2.19
N TRP A 131 -3.89 -4.15 2.65
CA TRP A 131 -3.79 -3.10 3.66
C TRP A 131 -4.66 -3.45 4.85
N SER A 132 -4.10 -3.36 6.03
CA SER A 132 -4.85 -3.52 7.28
C SER A 132 -4.43 -2.45 8.26
N LEU A 133 -5.27 -2.19 9.25
CA LEU A 133 -4.93 -1.27 10.32
C LEU A 133 -4.07 -1.97 11.36
N THR A 134 -3.09 -1.25 11.91
CA THR A 134 -2.29 -1.77 13.02
C THR A 134 -3.16 -1.80 14.28
N ARG A 135 -3.09 -2.87 15.02
CA ARG A 135 -3.78 -3.02 16.32
C ARG A 135 -5.28 -2.72 16.30
N HIS A 136 -6.04 -3.76 16.47
CA HIS A 136 -7.46 -3.65 16.76
C HIS A 136 -7.75 -4.57 17.95
N PRO A 137 -7.93 -4.03 19.18
CA PRO A 137 -8.04 -4.85 20.38
C PRO A 137 -9.22 -5.82 20.39
N ALA A 138 -10.27 -5.55 19.60
CA ALA A 138 -11.45 -6.40 19.53
C ALA A 138 -11.30 -7.62 18.59
N ILE A 139 -10.17 -7.75 17.88
CA ILE A 139 -9.99 -8.85 16.90
C ILE A 139 -9.81 -10.19 17.60
N VAL A 140 -9.21 -10.22 18.80
CA VAL A 140 -8.97 -11.47 19.49
C VAL A 140 -10.17 -11.82 20.35
N ALA A 141 -10.92 -12.86 19.94
CA ALA A 141 -12.02 -13.39 20.74
C ALA A 141 -11.45 -14.19 21.90
N LYS A 142 -11.56 -13.66 23.11
CA LYS A 142 -11.12 -14.32 24.33
C LYS A 142 -12.31 -14.90 25.07
N ARG A 143 -12.10 -16.08 25.68
CA ARG A 143 -13.12 -16.68 26.54
C ARG A 143 -13.35 -15.75 27.73
N ALA A 144 -14.61 -15.47 28.04
CA ALA A 144 -14.99 -14.78 29.27
C ALA A 144 -14.60 -15.65 30.48
N VAL A 145 -14.01 -15.02 31.49
CA VAL A 145 -13.59 -15.70 32.73
C VAL A 145 -14.71 -15.68 33.73
#